data_3f95026a1596c5d8b21fda4862becfe9
#
_entry.id   3f95026a1596c5d8b21fda4862becfe9
#
_cell.length_a   1.000
_cell.length_b   1.000
_cell.length_c   1.000
_cell.angle_alpha   90.00
_cell.angle_beta   90.00
_cell.angle_gamma   90.00
#
_symmetry.space_group_name_H-M   'P 1'
#
loop_
_entity.id
_entity.type
_entity.pdbx_description
1 polymer ?
#
loop_
_entity_poly.entity_id
_entity_poly.type
_entity_poly.pdbx_seq_one_letter_code
_entity_poly.pdbx_strand_id
1 'polypeptide(L)'
;MLRYMKGTWKYLVNTHNAIDLLGYNKVADNTFPNIVPMTAGKFENELPRKESLRWTPMDNYNFIWNNYSAKGYRTFYAEDHPNIGMFDWRKSGFNIPQGDYYNRPLSVAMEKNKKVWNSNHYCVHGRTETDIVLNYLGQYVTMFQSKQHFAFTFFSRLTHDYLHETYKADKIYLKFFTDLFENDILKNTVVFFFSDHGMRFGRFRQTFSGKLEERLPFMLIVFPSWFIKKYPEVHRNLQINAKRLTTPFDIFTTLEHILDFNGINKKQVTNQRSMSLLHEIPENRTCEEAGILPHWCTCSKITTLDIHNKTIIQIGHAFVSKINQHLMHSFDVCEKLYLKSIKYALLVIPSDKVLRHGKAYKYGDRIKSNIDYQITIQTKPGDAIIEGTLRFDQNRKTYDLVGDVSRINKYGDQSHCIEQNHLKKLCYCKIQP
;
A
#
# COMPACT_ATOMS: atom_id res chain seq x y z
N MET A 1 9.71 9.05 1.27
CA MET A 1 9.48 10.50 1.22
C MET A 1 10.68 11.32 1.71
N LEU A 2 11.20 11.11 2.91
CA LEU A 2 12.30 11.88 3.50
C LEU A 2 13.58 12.00 2.65
N ARG A 3 13.87 11.05 1.77
CA ARG A 3 15.05 11.10 0.91
C ARG A 3 14.89 12.03 -0.30
N TYR A 4 13.73 12.03 -0.92
CA TYR A 4 13.52 12.61 -2.26
C TYR A 4 12.47 13.72 -2.30
N MET A 5 11.57 13.80 -1.32
CA MET A 5 10.53 14.83 -1.22
C MET A 5 10.68 15.62 0.07
N LYS A 6 11.89 16.12 0.32
CA LYS A 6 12.25 16.82 1.57
C LYS A 6 11.52 18.15 1.74
N GLY A 7 11.33 18.88 0.66
CA GLY A 7 10.65 20.18 0.68
C GLY A 7 9.20 20.04 1.10
N THR A 8 8.47 19.16 0.42
CA THR A 8 7.06 18.87 0.71
C THR A 8 6.89 18.33 2.14
N TRP A 9 7.74 17.37 2.55
CA TRP A 9 7.66 16.81 3.91
C TRP A 9 7.89 17.89 4.98
N LYS A 10 8.96 18.70 4.85
CA LYS A 10 9.25 19.79 5.81
C LYS A 10 8.11 20.80 5.88
N TYR A 11 7.53 21.17 4.75
CA TYR A 11 6.43 22.12 4.69
C TYR A 11 5.20 21.57 5.42
N LEU A 12 4.79 20.36 5.13
CA LEU A 12 3.61 19.76 5.76
C LEU A 12 3.82 19.48 7.26
N VAL A 13 4.97 18.92 7.64
CA VAL A 13 5.21 18.51 9.04
C VAL A 13 5.60 19.71 9.91
N ASN A 14 6.55 20.55 9.47
CA ASN A 14 7.08 21.61 10.34
C ASN A 14 6.21 22.88 10.31
N THR A 15 5.55 23.18 9.16
CA THR A 15 4.75 24.41 9.04
C THR A 15 3.27 24.16 9.33
N HIS A 16 2.74 23.02 8.91
CA HIS A 16 1.30 22.70 9.04
C HIS A 16 1.02 21.60 10.08
N ASN A 17 2.03 21.18 10.86
CA ASN A 17 1.89 20.18 11.93
C ASN A 17 1.23 18.88 11.48
N ALA A 18 1.56 18.42 10.27
CA ALA A 18 1.07 17.13 9.77
C ALA A 18 1.43 16.01 10.72
N ILE A 19 0.49 15.14 10.99
CA ILE A 19 0.70 13.88 11.71
C ILE A 19 1.37 12.91 10.74
N ASP A 20 2.61 12.52 11.04
CA ASP A 20 3.38 11.54 10.25
C ASP A 20 3.23 10.15 10.89
N LEU A 21 2.48 9.27 10.25
CA LEU A 21 2.21 7.91 10.76
C LEU A 21 3.41 6.99 10.50
N LEU A 22 4.39 7.00 11.38
CA LEU A 22 5.64 6.21 11.25
C LEU A 22 5.41 4.69 11.27
N GLY A 23 4.32 4.23 11.87
CA GLY A 23 3.90 2.83 11.93
C GLY A 23 2.85 2.44 10.90
N TYR A 24 2.63 3.24 9.86
CA TYR A 24 1.69 2.91 8.78
C TYR A 24 2.23 1.78 7.92
N ASN A 25 1.60 0.61 8.02
CA ASN A 25 2.04 -0.63 7.39
C ASN A 25 1.11 -1.04 6.26
N LYS A 26 1.66 -1.33 5.08
CA LYS A 26 0.89 -1.91 3.98
C LYS A 26 0.37 -3.31 4.35
N VAL A 27 -0.67 -3.78 3.67
CA VAL A 27 -1.31 -5.07 3.97
C VAL A 27 -1.15 -6.10 2.85
N ALA A 28 -0.65 -5.69 1.68
CA ALA A 28 -0.52 -6.54 0.50
C ALA A 28 0.63 -6.12 -0.43
N ASP A 29 0.81 -6.84 -1.56
CA ASP A 29 1.98 -6.71 -2.44
C ASP A 29 2.04 -5.38 -3.22
N ASN A 30 0.95 -4.99 -3.91
CA ASN A 30 0.93 -3.87 -4.86
C ASN A 30 -0.22 -2.90 -4.60
N THR A 31 -0.39 -1.93 -5.50
CA THR A 31 -1.32 -0.80 -5.36
C THR A 31 -2.76 -1.23 -5.08
N PHE A 32 -3.36 -2.04 -5.96
CA PHE A 32 -4.79 -2.36 -5.83
C PHE A 32 -5.15 -3.00 -4.47
N PRO A 33 -4.47 -4.08 -4.00
CA PRO A 33 -4.81 -4.71 -2.74
C PRO A 33 -4.40 -3.88 -1.48
N ASN A 34 -3.72 -2.73 -1.63
CA ASN A 34 -3.50 -1.75 -0.55
C ASN A 34 -4.50 -0.59 -0.61
N ILE A 35 -4.97 -0.21 -1.81
CA ILE A 35 -5.95 0.87 -1.97
C ILE A 35 -7.37 0.38 -1.66
N VAL A 36 -7.74 -0.84 -2.00
CA VAL A 36 -9.06 -1.40 -1.66
C VAL A 36 -9.34 -1.37 -0.15
N PRO A 37 -8.42 -1.78 0.74
CA PRO A 37 -8.59 -1.61 2.18
C PRO A 37 -8.84 -0.16 2.62
N MET A 38 -8.14 0.80 2.00
CA MET A 38 -8.27 2.23 2.29
C MET A 38 -9.60 2.82 1.79
N THR A 39 -10.14 2.29 0.70
CA THR A 39 -11.28 2.89 0.00
C THR A 39 -12.57 2.11 0.13
N ALA A 40 -12.52 0.82 0.50
CA ALA A 40 -13.68 -0.05 0.67
C ALA A 40 -13.70 -0.82 2.02
N GLY A 41 -12.66 -0.69 2.86
CA GLY A 41 -12.55 -1.38 4.15
C GLY A 41 -12.45 -2.91 4.05
N LYS A 42 -12.08 -3.44 2.89
CA LYS A 42 -12.04 -4.88 2.58
C LYS A 42 -10.71 -5.28 1.96
N PHE A 43 -10.32 -6.53 2.13
CA PHE A 43 -9.30 -7.10 1.27
C PHE A 43 -9.84 -7.32 -0.16
N GLU A 44 -8.94 -7.43 -1.13
CA GLU A 44 -9.30 -7.72 -2.52
C GLU A 44 -10.15 -9.00 -2.64
N ASN A 45 -9.83 -10.06 -1.90
CA ASN A 45 -10.53 -11.33 -1.93
C ASN A 45 -11.88 -11.31 -1.19
N GLU A 46 -12.16 -10.28 -0.40
CA GLU A 46 -13.45 -10.05 0.27
C GLU A 46 -14.44 -9.26 -0.58
N LEU A 47 -13.98 -8.74 -1.72
CA LEU A 47 -14.87 -8.06 -2.66
C LEU A 47 -15.81 -9.10 -3.29
N PRO A 48 -17.14 -8.92 -3.20
CA PRO A 48 -18.11 -9.85 -3.77
C PRO A 48 -17.96 -9.87 -5.29
N ARG A 49 -17.70 -11.05 -5.85
CA ARG A 49 -17.53 -11.24 -7.29
C ARG A 49 -17.98 -12.64 -7.71
N LYS A 50 -18.60 -12.75 -8.88
CA LYS A 50 -18.93 -14.04 -9.51
C LYS A 50 -17.79 -14.54 -10.39
N GLU A 51 -17.02 -13.61 -10.94
CA GLU A 51 -15.94 -13.86 -11.90
C GLU A 51 -14.64 -13.17 -11.47
N SER A 52 -13.59 -13.28 -12.27
CA SER A 52 -12.36 -12.57 -12.01
C SER A 52 -12.59 -11.04 -12.09
N LEU A 53 -11.78 -10.25 -11.36
CA LEU A 53 -11.85 -8.79 -11.40
C LEU A 53 -11.59 -8.20 -12.80
N ARG A 54 -11.01 -8.98 -13.73
CA ARG A 54 -10.85 -8.61 -15.13
C ARG A 54 -12.18 -8.38 -15.83
N TRP A 55 -13.23 -9.09 -15.38
CA TRP A 55 -14.57 -9.08 -16.01
C TRP A 55 -15.64 -8.48 -15.09
N THR A 56 -15.29 -8.15 -13.86
CA THR A 56 -16.24 -7.59 -12.89
C THR A 56 -16.03 -6.08 -12.80
N PRO A 57 -16.98 -5.25 -13.24
CA PRO A 57 -16.91 -3.80 -13.10
C PRO A 57 -16.79 -3.37 -11.64
N MET A 58 -15.95 -2.37 -11.39
CA MET A 58 -15.72 -1.85 -10.04
C MET A 58 -16.91 -1.04 -9.51
N ASP A 59 -17.86 -0.65 -10.37
CA ASP A 59 -19.08 0.07 -9.99
C ASP A 59 -19.96 -0.70 -9.00
N ASN A 60 -19.81 -2.02 -8.93
CA ASN A 60 -20.57 -2.89 -8.01
C ASN A 60 -20.07 -2.86 -6.56
N TYR A 61 -18.99 -2.13 -6.29
CA TYR A 61 -18.42 -2.02 -4.95
C TYR A 61 -18.70 -0.65 -4.34
N ASN A 62 -18.97 -0.66 -3.03
CA ASN A 62 -19.17 0.58 -2.30
C ASN A 62 -17.81 1.13 -1.85
N PHE A 63 -17.31 2.14 -2.56
CA PHE A 63 -16.13 2.88 -2.19
C PHE A 63 -16.48 4.09 -1.32
N ILE A 64 -15.53 4.56 -0.52
CA ILE A 64 -15.72 5.65 0.45
C ILE A 64 -16.27 6.93 -0.19
N TRP A 65 -15.89 7.27 -1.42
CA TRP A 65 -16.43 8.45 -2.13
C TRP A 65 -17.91 8.33 -2.40
N ASN A 66 -18.47 7.12 -2.52
CA ASN A 66 -19.92 6.91 -2.65
C ASN A 66 -20.64 7.27 -1.34
N ASN A 67 -20.04 6.95 -0.19
CA ASN A 67 -20.58 7.32 1.13
C ASN A 67 -20.63 8.85 1.29
N TYR A 68 -19.54 9.54 0.87
CA TYR A 68 -19.50 11.00 0.88
C TYR A 68 -20.50 11.61 -0.09
N SER A 69 -20.61 11.09 -1.31
CA SER A 69 -21.61 11.52 -2.31
C SER A 69 -23.03 11.38 -1.78
N ALA A 70 -23.37 10.25 -1.14
CA ALA A 70 -24.69 10.01 -0.54
C ALA A 70 -25.04 11.00 0.58
N LYS A 71 -24.03 11.63 1.23
CA LYS A 71 -24.18 12.68 2.24
C LYS A 71 -24.19 14.10 1.61
N GLY A 72 -24.20 14.22 0.28
CA GLY A 72 -24.29 15.50 -0.43
C GLY A 72 -22.94 16.20 -0.68
N TYR A 73 -21.82 15.53 -0.42
CA TYR A 73 -20.51 16.05 -0.79
C TYR A 73 -20.34 16.07 -2.31
N ARG A 74 -19.72 17.11 -2.84
CA ARG A 74 -19.18 17.07 -4.20
C ARG A 74 -17.97 16.17 -4.23
N THR A 75 -17.87 15.33 -5.25
CA THR A 75 -16.83 14.31 -5.33
C THR A 75 -15.91 14.52 -6.52
N PHE A 76 -14.63 14.23 -6.31
CA PHE A 76 -13.56 14.32 -7.31
C PHE A 76 -12.73 13.05 -7.31
N TYR A 77 -12.50 12.50 -8.51
CA TYR A 77 -11.62 11.35 -8.69
C TYR A 77 -10.65 11.59 -9.84
N ALA A 78 -9.34 11.42 -9.58
CA ALA A 78 -8.32 11.62 -10.60
C ALA A 78 -7.11 10.71 -10.46
N GLU A 79 -6.58 10.27 -11.61
CA GLU A 79 -5.29 9.57 -11.74
C GLU A 79 -4.50 10.17 -12.91
N ASP A 80 -3.17 10.28 -12.76
CA ASP A 80 -2.30 10.84 -13.81
C ASP A 80 -1.78 9.79 -14.80
N HIS A 81 -1.96 8.49 -14.53
CA HIS A 81 -1.42 7.40 -15.34
C HIS A 81 -2.50 6.36 -15.69
N PRO A 82 -3.36 6.63 -16.66
CA PRO A 82 -4.54 5.81 -16.94
C PRO A 82 -4.22 4.38 -17.41
N ASN A 83 -3.05 4.13 -18.02
CA ASN A 83 -2.66 2.79 -18.48
C ASN A 83 -2.33 1.81 -17.35
N ILE A 84 -1.91 2.33 -16.19
CA ILE A 84 -1.69 1.55 -14.97
C ILE A 84 -2.60 1.99 -13.83
N GLY A 85 -3.77 2.55 -14.19
CA GLY A 85 -4.78 2.99 -13.22
C GLY A 85 -5.09 1.93 -12.18
N MET A 86 -5.28 2.38 -10.94
CA MET A 86 -5.48 1.48 -9.78
C MET A 86 -6.56 0.43 -10.01
N PHE A 87 -7.67 0.84 -10.62
CA PHE A 87 -8.83 -0.02 -10.86
C PHE A 87 -8.96 -0.50 -12.31
N ASP A 88 -8.10 -0.03 -13.21
CA ASP A 88 -8.18 -0.32 -14.65
C ASP A 88 -7.10 -1.30 -15.13
N TRP A 89 -5.91 -1.28 -14.52
CA TRP A 89 -4.83 -2.15 -14.98
C TRP A 89 -5.14 -3.62 -14.77
N ARG A 90 -5.34 -4.36 -15.87
CA ARG A 90 -5.74 -5.78 -15.88
C ARG A 90 -7.04 -6.06 -15.11
N LYS A 91 -7.92 -5.09 -15.06
CA LYS A 91 -9.25 -5.16 -14.45
C LYS A 91 -10.26 -4.51 -15.37
N SER A 92 -11.54 -4.69 -15.06
CA SER A 92 -12.63 -4.12 -15.86
C SER A 92 -12.71 -2.60 -15.75
N GLY A 93 -12.21 -2.03 -14.66
CA GLY A 93 -12.37 -0.60 -14.39
C GLY A 93 -13.81 -0.22 -14.00
N PHE A 94 -14.14 1.03 -14.25
CA PHE A 94 -15.45 1.59 -13.97
C PHE A 94 -16.22 1.86 -15.27
N ASN A 95 -17.49 1.52 -15.32
CA ASN A 95 -18.40 1.87 -16.39
C ASN A 95 -18.98 3.28 -16.20
N ILE A 96 -19.06 3.77 -14.95
CA ILE A 96 -19.63 5.04 -14.55
C ILE A 96 -18.51 5.94 -13.98
N PRO A 97 -18.49 7.26 -14.26
CA PRO A 97 -17.56 8.17 -13.63
C PRO A 97 -17.60 8.10 -12.10
N GLN A 98 -16.43 8.00 -11.46
CA GLN A 98 -16.30 7.82 -10.01
C GLN A 98 -16.25 9.14 -9.24
N GLY A 99 -17.14 10.04 -9.55
CA GLY A 99 -17.30 11.33 -8.91
C GLY A 99 -17.95 12.34 -9.83
N ASP A 100 -18.40 13.47 -9.26
CA ASP A 100 -18.95 14.60 -10.03
C ASP A 100 -17.88 15.19 -10.97
N TYR A 101 -16.62 15.11 -10.56
CA TYR A 101 -15.44 15.54 -11.32
C TYR A 101 -14.49 14.36 -11.54
N TYR A 102 -14.33 13.98 -12.81
CA TYR A 102 -13.61 12.77 -13.18
C TYR A 102 -12.64 13.03 -14.33
N ASN A 103 -11.32 12.91 -14.09
CA ASN A 103 -10.33 13.34 -15.08
C ASN A 103 -9.90 12.24 -16.06
N ARG A 104 -10.24 10.96 -15.85
CA ARG A 104 -9.74 9.85 -16.67
C ARG A 104 -9.92 10.07 -18.19
N PRO A 105 -11.03 10.61 -18.72
CA PRO A 105 -11.15 10.87 -20.15
C PRO A 105 -10.04 11.81 -20.69
N LEU A 106 -9.68 12.83 -19.91
CA LEU A 106 -8.59 13.75 -20.24
C LEU A 106 -7.23 13.03 -20.22
N SER A 107 -6.91 12.29 -19.15
CA SER A 107 -5.66 11.56 -19.05
C SER A 107 -5.50 10.51 -20.16
N VAL A 108 -6.57 9.79 -20.53
CA VAL A 108 -6.57 8.86 -21.66
C VAL A 108 -6.35 9.58 -22.98
N ALA A 109 -6.96 10.74 -23.19
CA ALA A 109 -6.77 11.54 -24.40
C ALA A 109 -5.33 12.08 -24.52
N MET A 110 -4.74 12.50 -23.40
CA MET A 110 -3.33 12.92 -23.33
C MET A 110 -2.39 11.76 -23.70
N GLU A 111 -2.59 10.57 -23.15
CA GLU A 111 -1.75 9.39 -23.47
C GLU A 111 -1.87 8.94 -24.93
N LYS A 112 -3.05 9.06 -25.55
CA LYS A 112 -3.23 8.74 -26.98
C LYS A 112 -2.55 9.72 -27.92
N ASN A 113 -2.18 10.91 -27.45
CA ASN A 113 -1.49 11.90 -28.24
C ASN A 113 -0.01 11.52 -28.39
N LYS A 114 0.44 11.21 -29.63
CA LYS A 114 1.82 10.78 -29.92
C LYS A 114 2.88 11.79 -29.45
N LYS A 115 2.60 13.11 -29.50
CA LYS A 115 3.53 14.14 -29.04
C LYS A 115 3.73 14.07 -27.52
N VAL A 116 2.67 13.80 -26.76
CA VAL A 116 2.71 13.62 -25.31
C VAL A 116 3.38 12.29 -24.96
N TRP A 117 2.98 11.21 -25.62
CA TRP A 117 3.56 9.87 -25.42
C TRP A 117 5.07 9.81 -25.62
N ASN A 118 5.57 10.47 -26.66
CA ASN A 118 6.99 10.50 -26.97
C ASN A 118 7.78 11.57 -26.19
N SER A 119 7.11 12.37 -25.35
CA SER A 119 7.78 13.40 -24.56
C SER A 119 8.37 12.82 -23.26
N ASN A 120 9.43 13.44 -22.76
CA ASN A 120 9.98 13.09 -21.46
C ASN A 120 8.96 13.42 -20.36
N HIS A 121 8.64 12.45 -19.51
CA HIS A 121 7.66 12.54 -18.43
C HIS A 121 6.25 12.96 -18.88
N TYR A 122 5.86 12.60 -20.09
CA TYR A 122 4.52 12.88 -20.62
C TYR A 122 4.14 14.35 -20.47
N CYS A 123 4.97 15.22 -21.02
CA CYS A 123 4.80 16.66 -20.92
C CYS A 123 3.86 17.20 -21.99
N VAL A 124 2.97 18.10 -21.60
CA VAL A 124 2.09 18.89 -22.47
C VAL A 124 2.47 20.36 -22.27
N HIS A 125 2.96 21.03 -23.33
CA HIS A 125 3.38 22.42 -23.27
C HIS A 125 4.29 22.76 -22.08
N GLY A 126 5.27 21.90 -21.81
CA GLY A 126 6.25 22.10 -20.72
C GLY A 126 5.78 21.73 -19.32
N ARG A 127 4.54 21.26 -19.18
CA ARG A 127 3.97 20.78 -17.90
C ARG A 127 3.86 19.25 -17.91
N THR A 128 4.19 18.61 -16.81
CA THR A 128 3.97 17.17 -16.65
C THR A 128 2.48 16.84 -16.51
N GLU A 129 2.08 15.64 -16.87
CA GLU A 129 0.71 15.17 -16.67
C GLU A 129 0.29 15.27 -15.19
N THR A 130 1.19 14.91 -14.28
CA THR A 130 1.00 15.07 -12.82
C THR A 130 0.67 16.53 -12.44
N ASP A 131 1.42 17.52 -12.97
CA ASP A 131 1.17 18.94 -12.69
C ASP A 131 -0.18 19.40 -13.25
N ILE A 132 -0.57 18.90 -14.43
CA ILE A 132 -1.88 19.22 -15.04
C ILE A 132 -3.03 18.72 -14.15
N VAL A 133 -2.94 17.46 -13.69
CA VAL A 133 -3.98 16.86 -12.85
C VAL A 133 -4.01 17.50 -11.45
N LEU A 134 -2.86 17.85 -10.87
CA LEU A 134 -2.80 18.60 -9.61
C LEU A 134 -3.41 20.00 -9.75
N ASN A 135 -3.18 20.67 -10.88
CA ASN A 135 -3.82 21.98 -11.13
C ASN A 135 -5.36 21.83 -11.23
N TYR A 136 -5.85 20.77 -11.85
CA TYR A 136 -7.29 20.49 -11.89
C TYR A 136 -7.86 20.24 -10.48
N LEU A 137 -7.14 19.46 -9.65
CA LEU A 137 -7.50 19.29 -8.24
C LEU A 137 -7.47 20.64 -7.48
N GLY A 138 -6.44 21.46 -7.69
CA GLY A 138 -6.34 22.79 -7.08
C GLY A 138 -7.53 23.69 -7.42
N GLN A 139 -7.95 23.73 -8.68
CA GLN A 139 -9.13 24.47 -9.12
C GLN A 139 -10.40 23.92 -8.47
N TYR A 140 -10.55 22.61 -8.40
CA TYR A 140 -11.68 21.96 -7.75
C TYR A 140 -11.78 22.34 -6.26
N VAL A 141 -10.72 22.18 -5.47
CA VAL A 141 -10.77 22.48 -4.04
C VAL A 141 -10.95 23.98 -3.78
N THR A 142 -10.45 24.85 -4.66
CA THR A 142 -10.68 26.28 -4.59
C THR A 142 -12.15 26.61 -4.84
N MET A 143 -12.76 25.99 -5.85
CA MET A 143 -14.18 26.20 -6.17
C MET A 143 -15.10 25.74 -5.03
N PHE A 144 -14.74 24.66 -4.36
CA PHE A 144 -15.57 24.05 -3.32
C PHE A 144 -15.08 24.32 -1.88
N GLN A 145 -14.14 25.26 -1.65
CA GLN A 145 -13.56 25.53 -0.33
C GLN A 145 -14.59 25.88 0.77
N SER A 146 -15.76 26.42 0.39
CA SER A 146 -16.87 26.75 1.28
C SER A 146 -18.00 25.71 1.29
N LYS A 147 -17.84 24.59 0.59
CA LYS A 147 -18.83 23.53 0.42
C LYS A 147 -18.26 22.20 0.89
N GLN A 148 -19.15 21.28 1.24
CA GLN A 148 -18.76 19.91 1.50
C GLN A 148 -18.23 19.27 0.22
N HIS A 149 -16.97 18.81 0.26
CA HIS A 149 -16.32 18.16 -0.87
C HIS A 149 -15.42 17.02 -0.42
N PHE A 150 -15.24 16.03 -1.28
CA PHE A 150 -14.32 14.91 -1.11
C PHE A 150 -13.54 14.71 -2.39
N ALA A 151 -12.22 14.66 -2.30
CA ALA A 151 -11.35 14.37 -3.43
C ALA A 151 -10.48 13.15 -3.15
N PHE A 152 -10.46 12.20 -4.08
CA PHE A 152 -9.53 11.09 -4.10
C PHE A 152 -8.67 11.17 -5.35
N THR A 153 -7.35 11.20 -5.16
CA THR A 153 -6.41 11.29 -6.28
C THR A 153 -5.23 10.36 -6.08
N PHE A 154 -4.73 9.79 -7.18
CA PHE A 154 -3.57 8.94 -7.16
C PHE A 154 -2.59 9.29 -8.29
N PHE A 155 -1.34 9.55 -7.93
CA PHE A 155 -0.31 9.99 -8.84
C PHE A 155 0.83 8.97 -8.88
N SER A 156 1.06 8.38 -10.04
CA SER A 156 2.08 7.36 -10.24
C SER A 156 3.08 7.70 -11.35
N ARG A 157 2.76 8.63 -12.24
CA ARG A 157 3.56 8.95 -13.42
C ARG A 157 5.04 9.25 -13.12
N LEU A 158 5.31 10.06 -12.10
CA LEU A 158 6.66 10.46 -11.74
C LEU A 158 7.33 9.55 -10.70
N THR A 159 6.60 8.63 -10.07
CA THR A 159 7.07 7.93 -8.87
C THR A 159 7.08 6.41 -8.97
N HIS A 160 6.40 5.84 -9.98
CA HIS A 160 6.17 4.40 -10.08
C HIS A 160 7.41 3.60 -10.51
N ASP A 161 8.12 4.03 -11.55
CA ASP A 161 9.12 3.17 -12.22
C ASP A 161 10.51 3.23 -11.59
N TYR A 162 10.91 4.38 -11.05
CA TYR A 162 12.27 4.63 -10.56
C TYR A 162 12.27 5.40 -9.25
N LEU A 163 12.88 4.83 -8.23
CA LEU A 163 12.96 5.43 -6.89
C LEU A 163 13.51 6.86 -6.89
N HIS A 164 14.55 7.13 -7.69
CA HIS A 164 15.18 8.44 -7.76
C HIS A 164 14.35 9.50 -8.49
N GLU A 165 13.40 9.10 -9.34
CA GLU A 165 12.53 10.04 -10.05
C GLU A 165 11.58 10.82 -9.11
N THR A 166 11.32 10.28 -7.93
CA THR A 166 10.45 10.91 -6.91
C THR A 166 10.88 12.33 -6.52
N TYR A 167 12.19 12.70 -6.67
CA TYR A 167 12.63 14.06 -6.40
C TYR A 167 12.02 15.11 -7.36
N LYS A 168 11.65 14.69 -8.58
CA LYS A 168 11.02 15.58 -9.56
C LYS A 168 9.62 16.02 -9.12
N ALA A 169 8.95 15.15 -8.36
CA ALA A 169 7.63 15.44 -7.82
C ALA A 169 7.67 16.44 -6.65
N ASP A 170 8.78 16.54 -5.90
CA ASP A 170 8.87 17.36 -4.68
C ASP A 170 8.51 18.84 -4.94
N LYS A 171 9.07 19.46 -5.98
CA LYS A 171 8.77 20.85 -6.33
C LYS A 171 7.31 21.07 -6.73
N ILE A 172 6.73 20.09 -7.42
CA ILE A 172 5.35 20.14 -7.91
C ILE A 172 4.38 20.08 -6.70
N TYR A 173 4.57 19.12 -5.82
CA TYR A 173 3.76 18.97 -4.62
C TYR A 173 3.97 20.11 -3.62
N LEU A 174 5.22 20.55 -3.42
CA LEU A 174 5.51 21.70 -2.54
C LEU A 174 4.75 22.94 -3.03
N LYS A 175 4.86 23.26 -4.33
CA LYS A 175 4.13 24.38 -4.91
C LYS A 175 2.61 24.23 -4.73
N PHE A 176 2.07 23.06 -5.02
CA PHE A 176 0.65 22.79 -4.89
C PHE A 176 0.16 23.02 -3.45
N PHE A 177 0.84 22.48 -2.46
CA PHE A 177 0.43 22.67 -1.07
C PHE A 177 0.64 24.10 -0.59
N THR A 178 1.76 24.74 -0.99
CA THR A 178 2.00 26.16 -0.65
C THR A 178 0.89 27.04 -1.20
N ASP A 179 0.55 26.91 -2.47
CA ASP A 179 -0.50 27.70 -3.12
C ASP A 179 -1.85 27.53 -2.39
N LEU A 180 -2.20 26.33 -1.93
CA LEU A 180 -3.49 26.08 -1.29
C LEU A 180 -3.53 26.49 0.18
N PHE A 181 -2.45 26.30 0.94
CA PHE A 181 -2.42 26.66 2.36
C PHE A 181 -2.25 28.15 2.57
N GLU A 182 -1.38 28.82 1.81
CA GLU A 182 -1.14 30.26 1.95
C GLU A 182 -2.35 31.13 1.53
N ASN A 183 -3.22 30.58 0.67
CA ASN A 183 -4.47 31.21 0.27
C ASN A 183 -5.69 30.75 1.11
N ASP A 184 -5.48 30.08 2.23
CA ASP A 184 -6.53 29.58 3.14
C ASP A 184 -7.57 28.63 2.48
N ILE A 185 -7.26 28.08 1.31
CA ILE A 185 -8.18 27.20 0.56
C ILE A 185 -8.48 25.91 1.38
N LEU A 186 -7.47 25.38 2.07
CA LEU A 186 -7.58 24.15 2.85
C LEU A 186 -7.97 24.37 4.32
N LYS A 187 -8.37 25.59 4.74
CA LYS A 187 -8.66 25.92 6.14
C LYS A 187 -9.75 25.07 6.80
N ASN A 188 -10.63 24.45 6.00
CA ASN A 188 -11.72 23.57 6.45
C ASN A 188 -11.57 22.13 5.92
N THR A 189 -10.41 21.77 5.41
CA THR A 189 -10.20 20.49 4.73
C THR A 189 -9.16 19.64 5.50
N VAL A 190 -9.50 18.39 5.76
CA VAL A 190 -8.51 17.39 6.22
C VAL A 190 -7.78 16.84 5.00
N VAL A 191 -6.47 16.89 5.02
CA VAL A 191 -5.62 16.43 3.92
C VAL A 191 -4.91 15.14 4.32
N PHE A 192 -5.08 14.10 3.51
CA PHE A 192 -4.31 12.85 3.59
C PHE A 192 -3.33 12.82 2.42
N PHE A 193 -2.02 12.87 2.69
CA PHE A 193 -0.98 12.74 1.70
C PHE A 193 -0.19 11.46 1.95
N PHE A 194 -0.26 10.51 1.02
CA PHE A 194 0.16 9.14 1.28
C PHE A 194 0.84 8.46 0.09
N SER A 195 1.46 7.31 0.37
CA SER A 195 1.82 6.29 -0.60
C SER A 195 1.16 4.95 -0.19
N ASP A 196 0.83 4.13 -1.18
CA ASP A 196 0.25 2.79 -1.00
C ASP A 196 1.29 1.74 -0.58
N HIS A 197 2.50 1.84 -1.11
CA HIS A 197 3.69 1.03 -0.77
C HIS A 197 4.96 1.75 -1.23
N GLY A 198 6.12 1.29 -0.79
CA GLY A 198 7.38 1.75 -1.33
C GLY A 198 7.83 0.97 -2.57
N MET A 199 9.05 1.27 -3.08
CA MET A 199 9.59 0.62 -4.27
C MET A 199 9.72 -0.90 -4.07
N ARG A 200 9.06 -1.68 -4.94
CA ARG A 200 9.03 -3.15 -4.87
C ARG A 200 10.21 -3.84 -5.55
N PHE A 201 10.93 -3.16 -6.41
CA PHE A 201 12.00 -3.72 -7.24
C PHE A 201 13.31 -2.95 -7.10
N GLY A 202 14.40 -3.60 -7.52
CA GLY A 202 15.70 -2.97 -7.61
C GLY A 202 16.66 -3.31 -6.46
N ARG A 203 17.91 -2.84 -6.59
CA ARG A 203 18.99 -3.19 -5.64
C ARG A 203 18.70 -2.71 -4.22
N PHE A 204 18.12 -1.52 -4.07
CA PHE A 204 17.79 -0.98 -2.75
C PHE A 204 16.74 -1.84 -2.03
N ARG A 205 15.71 -2.34 -2.76
CA ARG A 205 14.68 -3.25 -2.18
C ARG A 205 15.28 -4.56 -1.62
N GLN A 206 16.41 -5.00 -2.14
CA GLN A 206 17.10 -6.21 -1.66
C GLN A 206 17.81 -6.00 -0.33
N THR A 207 17.96 -4.76 0.14
CA THR A 207 18.49 -4.43 1.48
C THR A 207 17.39 -4.48 2.54
N PHE A 208 17.78 -4.64 3.80
CA PHE A 208 16.84 -4.59 4.93
C PHE A 208 16.11 -3.24 5.02
N SER A 209 16.82 -2.13 4.85
CA SER A 209 16.20 -0.79 4.84
C SER A 209 15.20 -0.63 3.70
N GLY A 210 15.55 -1.09 2.50
CA GLY A 210 14.64 -1.06 1.35
C GLY A 210 13.39 -1.90 1.53
N LYS A 211 13.52 -3.04 2.22
CA LYS A 211 12.40 -3.88 2.61
C LYS A 211 11.47 -3.18 3.60
N LEU A 212 12.01 -2.50 4.61
CA LEU A 212 11.19 -1.72 5.55
C LEU A 212 10.51 -0.54 4.85
N GLU A 213 11.23 0.21 4.02
CA GLU A 213 10.66 1.33 3.26
C GLU A 213 9.56 0.88 2.27
N GLU A 214 9.66 -0.33 1.75
CA GLU A 214 8.63 -0.90 0.89
C GLU A 214 7.35 -1.23 1.67
N ARG A 215 7.45 -1.62 2.95
CA ARG A 215 6.34 -2.03 3.81
C ARG A 215 5.75 -0.92 4.66
N LEU A 216 6.52 0.14 4.92
CA LEU A 216 6.13 1.31 5.68
C LEU A 216 6.06 2.54 4.76
N PRO A 217 5.04 2.62 3.90
CA PRO A 217 4.85 3.82 3.08
C PRO A 217 4.52 5.02 3.95
N PHE A 218 4.72 6.24 3.45
CA PHE A 218 4.37 7.42 4.19
C PHE A 218 2.85 7.67 4.21
N MET A 219 2.38 8.21 5.32
CA MET A 219 1.02 8.71 5.50
C MET A 219 1.09 9.97 6.37
N LEU A 220 0.86 11.13 5.76
CA LEU A 220 0.80 12.43 6.41
C LEU A 220 -0.65 12.92 6.46
N ILE A 221 -1.09 13.37 7.63
CA ILE A 221 -2.46 13.88 7.79
C ILE A 221 -2.40 15.29 8.37
N VAL A 222 -2.98 16.26 7.66
CA VAL A 222 -3.11 17.65 8.13
C VAL A 222 -4.57 17.90 8.48
N PHE A 223 -4.82 18.23 9.74
CA PHE A 223 -6.13 18.68 10.19
C PHE A 223 -6.19 20.21 10.26
N PRO A 224 -7.37 20.82 10.01
CA PRO A 224 -7.55 22.25 10.23
C PRO A 224 -7.19 22.68 11.65
N SER A 225 -6.49 23.83 11.79
CA SER A 225 -6.03 24.32 13.11
C SER A 225 -7.20 24.54 14.07
N TRP A 226 -8.35 25.04 13.58
CA TRP A 226 -9.54 25.21 14.40
C TRP A 226 -10.11 23.90 14.93
N PHE A 227 -10.03 22.81 14.13
CA PHE A 227 -10.52 21.50 14.52
C PHE A 227 -9.67 20.92 15.66
N ILE A 228 -8.35 21.00 15.54
CA ILE A 228 -7.40 20.54 16.55
C ILE A 228 -7.55 21.33 17.86
N LYS A 229 -7.78 22.65 17.77
CA LYS A 229 -8.05 23.50 18.95
C LYS A 229 -9.38 23.13 19.61
N LYS A 230 -10.40 22.85 18.84
CA LYS A 230 -11.74 22.52 19.33
C LYS A 230 -11.80 21.11 19.94
N TYR A 231 -11.00 20.17 19.43
CA TYR A 231 -10.98 18.76 19.86
C TYR A 231 -9.57 18.32 20.28
N PRO A 232 -9.05 18.83 21.41
CA PRO A 232 -7.65 18.57 21.85
C PRO A 232 -7.40 17.08 22.15
N GLU A 233 -8.44 16.33 22.52
CA GLU A 233 -8.32 14.88 22.72
C GLU A 233 -8.07 14.14 21.41
N VAL A 234 -8.73 14.52 20.31
CA VAL A 234 -8.43 14.00 18.97
C VAL A 234 -6.98 14.28 18.61
N HIS A 235 -6.50 15.49 18.84
CA HIS A 235 -5.11 15.87 18.58
C HIS A 235 -4.13 14.98 19.35
N ARG A 236 -4.36 14.79 20.65
CA ARG A 236 -3.55 13.90 21.48
C ARG A 236 -3.54 12.46 20.92
N ASN A 237 -4.71 11.93 20.57
CA ASN A 237 -4.82 10.60 20.03
C ASN A 237 -4.05 10.45 18.71
N LEU A 238 -4.18 11.42 17.79
CA LEU A 238 -3.43 11.45 16.53
C LEU A 238 -1.91 11.48 16.76
N GLN A 239 -1.42 12.28 17.72
CA GLN A 239 0.01 12.33 18.08
C GLN A 239 0.52 11.00 18.65
N ILE A 240 -0.28 10.31 19.48
CA ILE A 240 0.03 8.98 19.98
C ILE A 240 0.06 7.98 18.81
N ASN A 241 -0.96 8.03 17.96
CA ASN A 241 -1.11 7.11 16.82
C ASN A 241 -0.03 7.28 15.76
N ALA A 242 0.64 8.43 15.69
CA ALA A 242 1.81 8.64 14.83
C ALA A 242 2.91 7.58 15.05
N LYS A 243 2.96 6.96 16.24
CA LYS A 243 3.94 5.93 16.61
C LYS A 243 3.31 4.53 16.81
N ARG A 244 2.03 4.36 16.47
CA ARG A 244 1.30 3.10 16.61
C ARG A 244 1.24 2.36 15.28
N LEU A 245 0.97 1.06 15.34
CA LEU A 245 0.70 0.25 14.17
C LEU A 245 -0.63 0.66 13.54
N THR A 246 -0.58 1.17 12.33
CA THR A 246 -1.73 1.60 11.53
C THR A 246 -1.70 0.97 10.15
N THR A 247 -2.85 0.91 9.48
CA THR A 247 -3.03 0.25 8.18
C THR A 247 -3.98 1.03 7.28
N PRO A 248 -4.08 0.70 5.99
CA PRO A 248 -5.10 1.25 5.10
C PRO A 248 -6.54 1.06 5.62
N PHE A 249 -6.83 0.00 6.38
CA PHE A 249 -8.14 -0.21 7.00
C PHE A 249 -8.47 0.87 8.04
N ASP A 250 -7.47 1.31 8.82
CA ASP A 250 -7.68 2.37 9.80
C ASP A 250 -7.98 3.72 9.13
N ILE A 251 -7.36 3.97 7.96
CA ILE A 251 -7.67 5.16 7.16
C ILE A 251 -9.13 5.12 6.69
N PHE A 252 -9.60 3.98 6.18
CA PHE A 252 -11.01 3.83 5.79
C PHE A 252 -11.95 4.14 6.96
N THR A 253 -11.76 3.51 8.11
CA THR A 253 -12.59 3.74 9.30
C THR A 253 -12.48 5.18 9.82
N THR A 254 -11.32 5.82 9.66
CA THR A 254 -11.15 7.24 10.00
C THR A 254 -11.94 8.15 9.06
N LEU A 255 -11.93 7.86 7.76
CA LEU A 255 -12.73 8.60 6.77
C LEU A 255 -14.24 8.44 7.03
N GLU A 256 -14.71 7.23 7.37
CA GLU A 256 -16.11 7.03 7.80
C GLU A 256 -16.43 7.82 9.08
N HIS A 257 -15.52 7.81 10.06
CA HIS A 257 -15.70 8.55 11.30
C HIS A 257 -15.70 10.08 11.07
N ILE A 258 -14.88 10.60 10.16
CA ILE A 258 -14.88 12.02 9.77
C ILE A 258 -16.20 12.40 9.08
N LEU A 259 -16.73 11.53 8.22
CA LEU A 259 -17.99 11.77 7.51
C LEU A 259 -19.19 11.97 8.47
N ASP A 260 -19.24 11.17 9.53
CA ASP A 260 -20.31 11.20 10.54
C ASP A 260 -19.85 11.82 11.87
N PHE A 261 -18.81 12.68 11.84
CA PHE A 261 -18.23 13.24 13.04
C PHE A 261 -19.18 14.21 13.75
N ASN A 262 -19.58 13.85 14.95
CA ASN A 262 -20.46 14.65 15.83
C ASN A 262 -19.82 14.94 17.20
N GLY A 263 -18.50 14.87 17.30
CA GLY A 263 -17.72 14.97 18.52
C GLY A 263 -17.05 13.64 18.90
N ILE A 264 -16.29 13.65 20.00
CA ILE A 264 -15.66 12.41 20.49
C ILE A 264 -16.70 11.60 21.25
N ASN A 265 -17.19 10.54 20.64
CA ASN A 265 -17.97 9.55 21.33
C ASN A 265 -17.03 8.71 22.20
N LYS A 266 -17.44 8.38 23.43
CA LYS A 266 -16.68 7.48 24.32
C LYS A 266 -16.48 6.08 23.74
N LYS A 267 -17.33 5.67 22.81
CA LYS A 267 -17.23 4.37 22.14
C LYS A 267 -16.27 4.49 20.95
N GLN A 268 -15.21 3.68 20.99
CA GLN A 268 -14.25 3.60 19.89
C GLN A 268 -14.95 3.14 18.61
N VAL A 269 -14.69 3.86 17.50
CA VAL A 269 -15.15 3.46 16.20
C VAL A 269 -14.17 2.41 15.66
N THR A 270 -14.60 1.16 15.65
CA THR A 270 -13.80 -0.01 15.25
C THR A 270 -14.59 -0.89 14.31
N ASN A 271 -13.87 -1.61 13.50
CA ASN A 271 -14.35 -2.75 12.73
C ASN A 271 -13.40 -3.94 13.03
N GLN A 272 -13.68 -5.13 12.56
CA GLN A 272 -12.96 -6.37 12.89
C GLN A 272 -11.42 -6.21 12.98
N ARG A 273 -10.81 -5.43 12.08
CA ARG A 273 -9.35 -5.22 11.96
C ARG A 273 -8.94 -3.74 11.93
N SER A 274 -9.87 -2.81 11.99
CA SER A 274 -9.63 -1.38 11.82
C SER A 274 -10.12 -0.56 12.99
N MET A 275 -9.46 0.57 13.21
CA MET A 275 -9.75 1.52 14.29
C MET A 275 -9.63 2.93 13.74
N SER A 276 -10.56 3.82 14.11
CA SER A 276 -10.43 5.23 13.75
C SER A 276 -9.25 5.87 14.45
N LEU A 277 -8.44 6.62 13.70
CA LEU A 277 -7.30 7.38 14.22
C LEU A 277 -7.71 8.52 15.18
N LEU A 278 -9.00 8.89 15.20
CA LEU A 278 -9.50 9.90 16.14
C LEU A 278 -9.57 9.38 17.58
N HIS A 279 -9.44 8.06 17.77
CA HIS A 279 -9.27 7.38 19.07
C HIS A 279 -7.85 6.84 19.21
N GLU A 280 -7.41 6.64 20.45
CA GLU A 280 -6.09 6.05 20.70
C GLU A 280 -6.04 4.59 20.29
N ILE A 281 -5.08 4.23 19.44
CA ILE A 281 -4.78 2.86 19.04
C ILE A 281 -3.91 2.19 20.14
N PRO A 282 -4.27 0.98 20.60
CA PRO A 282 -3.51 0.27 21.63
C PRO A 282 -2.04 0.06 21.26
N GLU A 283 -1.15 0.23 22.22
CA GLU A 283 0.29 0.03 22.00
C GLU A 283 0.65 -1.41 21.69
N ASN A 284 -0.12 -2.34 22.22
CA ASN A 284 0.08 -3.77 22.08
C ASN A 284 -0.63 -4.39 20.87
N ARG A 285 -1.25 -3.56 20.01
CA ARG A 285 -1.91 -4.03 18.78
C ARG A 285 -0.94 -4.84 17.93
N THR A 286 -1.35 -6.06 17.59
CA THR A 286 -0.57 -6.99 16.78
C THR A 286 -0.82 -6.79 15.29
N CYS A 287 0.08 -7.31 14.45
CA CYS A 287 -0.13 -7.36 13.00
C CYS A 287 -1.39 -8.17 12.63
N GLU A 288 -1.65 -9.27 13.33
CA GLU A 288 -2.83 -10.12 13.11
C GLU A 288 -4.13 -9.35 13.39
N GLU A 289 -4.23 -8.67 14.52
CA GLU A 289 -5.38 -7.81 14.87
C GLU A 289 -5.57 -6.66 13.85
N ALA A 290 -4.48 -6.17 13.26
CA ALA A 290 -4.52 -5.13 12.23
C ALA A 290 -4.77 -5.68 10.82
N GLY A 291 -4.95 -6.99 10.64
CA GLY A 291 -5.16 -7.62 9.35
C GLY A 291 -3.89 -7.70 8.48
N ILE A 292 -2.70 -7.60 9.09
CA ILE A 292 -1.42 -7.69 8.38
C ILE A 292 -0.93 -9.14 8.43
N LEU A 293 -0.78 -9.76 7.26
CA LEU A 293 -0.22 -11.10 7.15
C LEU A 293 1.26 -11.13 7.60
N PRO A 294 1.76 -12.26 8.14
CA PRO A 294 3.13 -12.37 8.65
C PRO A 294 4.19 -11.90 7.67
N HIS A 295 4.00 -12.13 6.37
CA HIS A 295 4.93 -11.68 5.33
C HIS A 295 5.10 -10.16 5.27
N TRP A 296 4.04 -9.38 5.55
CA TRP A 296 4.05 -7.91 5.49
C TRP A 296 4.32 -7.24 6.84
N CYS A 297 4.28 -8.00 7.93
CA CYS A 297 4.43 -7.47 9.29
C CYS A 297 5.84 -6.86 9.51
N THR A 298 5.87 -5.65 10.09
CA THR A 298 7.11 -4.95 10.47
C THR A 298 7.33 -4.85 11.97
N CYS A 299 6.40 -5.37 12.79
CA CYS A 299 6.42 -5.28 14.26
C CYS A 299 7.17 -6.43 14.94
N SER A 300 7.82 -7.31 14.17
CA SER A 300 8.50 -8.49 14.69
C SER A 300 9.96 -8.21 15.01
N LYS A 301 10.50 -8.92 16.00
CA LYS A 301 11.94 -9.00 16.24
C LYS A 301 12.57 -9.89 15.18
N ILE A 302 13.67 -9.45 14.61
CA ILE A 302 14.30 -10.09 13.47
C ILE A 302 15.76 -10.43 13.81
N THR A 303 16.19 -11.65 13.50
CA THR A 303 17.57 -12.10 13.62
C THR A 303 18.04 -12.63 12.28
N THR A 304 19.17 -12.12 11.77
CA THR A 304 19.81 -12.64 10.55
C THR A 304 20.37 -14.03 10.81
N LEU A 305 20.13 -14.93 9.86
CA LEU A 305 20.62 -16.31 9.90
C LEU A 305 21.71 -16.55 8.86
N ASP A 306 22.62 -17.46 9.15
CA ASP A 306 23.65 -17.88 8.20
C ASP A 306 23.00 -18.67 7.04
N ILE A 307 23.15 -18.15 5.83
CA ILE A 307 22.60 -18.74 4.60
C ILE A 307 23.25 -20.08 4.21
N HIS A 308 24.42 -20.39 4.76
CA HIS A 308 25.16 -21.66 4.54
C HIS A 308 24.76 -22.75 5.54
N ASN A 309 23.96 -22.41 6.56
CA ASN A 309 23.45 -23.39 7.53
C ASN A 309 22.57 -24.43 6.83
N LYS A 310 22.78 -25.72 7.14
CA LYS A 310 22.05 -26.85 6.54
C LYS A 310 20.52 -26.69 6.65
N THR A 311 20.02 -26.22 7.80
CA THR A 311 18.58 -25.98 8.01
C THR A 311 18.07 -24.89 7.06
N ILE A 312 18.82 -23.81 6.86
CA ILE A 312 18.43 -22.71 5.98
C ILE A 312 18.41 -23.18 4.53
N ILE A 313 19.36 -24.01 4.12
CA ILE A 313 19.36 -24.62 2.79
C ILE A 313 18.13 -25.52 2.60
N GLN A 314 17.75 -26.32 3.60
CA GLN A 314 16.50 -27.11 3.58
C GLN A 314 15.25 -26.24 3.45
N ILE A 315 15.20 -25.12 4.17
CA ILE A 315 14.10 -24.13 4.06
C ILE A 315 14.05 -23.55 2.64
N GLY A 316 15.18 -23.23 2.05
CA GLY A 316 15.26 -22.76 0.66
C GLY A 316 14.66 -23.75 -0.34
N HIS A 317 14.99 -25.05 -0.21
CA HIS A 317 14.39 -26.11 -1.03
C HIS A 317 12.89 -26.27 -0.77
N ALA A 318 12.46 -26.23 0.50
CA ALA A 318 11.05 -26.29 0.86
C ALA A 318 10.28 -25.10 0.25
N PHE A 319 10.86 -23.90 0.26
CA PHE A 319 10.25 -22.73 -0.35
C PHE A 319 10.06 -22.88 -1.84
N VAL A 320 11.09 -23.34 -2.59
CA VAL A 320 10.95 -23.62 -4.03
C VAL A 320 9.88 -24.68 -4.28
N SER A 321 9.80 -25.71 -3.44
CA SER A 321 8.75 -26.74 -3.54
C SER A 321 7.34 -26.12 -3.40
N LYS A 322 7.14 -25.20 -2.43
CA LYS A 322 5.87 -24.51 -2.25
C LYS A 322 5.55 -23.60 -3.44
N ILE A 323 6.53 -22.88 -4.00
CA ILE A 323 6.33 -22.10 -5.23
C ILE A 323 5.89 -23.00 -6.38
N ASN A 324 6.53 -24.14 -6.58
CA ASN A 324 6.16 -25.09 -7.62
C ASN A 324 4.76 -25.70 -7.40
N GLN A 325 4.30 -25.86 -6.14
CA GLN A 325 2.93 -26.25 -5.85
C GLN A 325 1.92 -25.21 -6.34
N HIS A 326 2.22 -23.90 -6.22
CA HIS A 326 1.38 -22.85 -6.80
C HIS A 326 1.37 -22.88 -8.33
N LEU A 327 2.46 -23.29 -8.97
CA LEU A 327 2.59 -23.36 -10.42
C LEU A 327 2.13 -24.68 -11.02
N MET A 328 1.77 -25.70 -10.23
CA MET A 328 1.56 -27.07 -10.70
C MET A 328 0.52 -27.20 -11.84
N HIS A 329 -0.53 -26.39 -11.79
CA HIS A 329 -1.58 -26.37 -12.83
C HIS A 329 -1.22 -25.54 -14.06
N SER A 330 -0.02 -24.98 -14.11
CA SER A 330 0.49 -24.16 -15.20
C SER A 330 1.83 -24.69 -15.75
N PHE A 331 2.22 -25.93 -15.40
CA PHE A 331 3.44 -26.53 -15.90
C PHE A 331 3.39 -26.94 -17.38
N ASP A 332 2.26 -26.79 -18.03
CA ASP A 332 2.14 -26.83 -19.49
C ASP A 332 2.87 -25.66 -20.14
N VAL A 333 2.78 -24.45 -19.57
CA VAL A 333 3.34 -23.20 -20.09
C VAL A 333 4.49 -22.62 -19.25
N CYS A 334 4.53 -22.88 -17.93
CA CYS A 334 5.56 -22.40 -17.02
C CYS A 334 6.61 -23.46 -16.73
N GLU A 335 7.88 -23.06 -16.65
CA GLU A 335 8.97 -23.92 -16.21
C GLU A 335 8.89 -24.26 -14.73
N LYS A 336 9.32 -25.47 -14.37
CA LYS A 336 9.58 -25.86 -12.98
C LYS A 336 10.80 -25.11 -12.47
N LEU A 337 10.68 -24.48 -11.30
CA LEU A 337 11.75 -23.71 -10.70
C LEU A 337 12.62 -24.56 -9.79
N TYR A 338 13.91 -24.21 -9.72
CA TYR A 338 14.92 -24.83 -8.87
C TYR A 338 15.66 -23.76 -8.07
N LEU A 339 16.11 -24.12 -6.87
CA LEU A 339 16.94 -23.23 -6.05
C LEU A 339 18.29 -23.01 -6.74
N LYS A 340 18.63 -21.74 -7.02
CA LYS A 340 19.96 -21.34 -7.50
C LYS A 340 20.85 -20.89 -6.35
N SER A 341 20.33 -20.02 -5.48
CA SER A 341 21.03 -19.54 -4.28
C SER A 341 20.05 -18.95 -3.27
N ILE A 342 20.48 -18.90 -2.02
CA ILE A 342 19.80 -18.13 -0.96
C ILE A 342 20.53 -16.79 -0.85
N LYS A 343 19.77 -15.69 -0.88
CA LYS A 343 20.31 -14.33 -0.80
C LYS A 343 20.29 -13.80 0.63
N TYR A 344 19.23 -14.17 1.37
CA TYR A 344 18.99 -13.66 2.71
C TYR A 344 18.08 -14.61 3.49
N ALA A 345 18.31 -14.74 4.79
CA ALA A 345 17.46 -15.52 5.69
C ALA A 345 17.34 -14.82 7.04
N LEU A 346 16.11 -14.75 7.55
CA LEU A 346 15.75 -14.11 8.81
C LEU A 346 14.91 -15.06 9.65
N LEU A 347 15.20 -15.09 10.93
CA LEU A 347 14.29 -15.59 11.95
C LEU A 347 13.38 -14.42 12.38
N VAL A 348 12.08 -14.64 12.34
CA VAL A 348 11.05 -13.65 12.66
C VAL A 348 10.27 -14.15 13.86
N ILE A 349 10.33 -13.42 14.96
CA ILE A 349 9.61 -13.75 16.19
C ILE A 349 8.78 -12.54 16.64
N PRO A 350 7.61 -12.73 17.29
CA PRO A 350 6.85 -11.64 17.85
C PRO A 350 7.71 -10.73 18.74
N SER A 351 7.48 -9.42 18.71
CA SER A 351 8.22 -8.49 19.57
C SER A 351 7.90 -8.71 21.05
N ASP A 352 8.85 -8.36 21.95
CA ASP A 352 8.68 -8.49 23.40
C ASP A 352 7.46 -7.69 23.91
N LYS A 353 7.11 -6.57 23.26
CA LYS A 353 5.92 -5.78 23.59
C LYS A 353 4.63 -6.57 23.33
N VAL A 354 4.54 -7.24 22.19
CA VAL A 354 3.42 -8.11 21.83
C VAL A 354 3.35 -9.31 22.79
N LEU A 355 4.49 -9.92 23.12
CA LEU A 355 4.59 -11.05 24.01
C LEU A 355 4.17 -10.71 25.46
N ARG A 356 4.49 -9.51 25.96
CA ARG A 356 4.16 -9.07 27.33
C ARG A 356 2.67 -8.80 27.55
N HIS A 357 1.94 -8.40 26.53
CA HIS A 357 0.55 -7.95 26.62
C HIS A 357 -0.46 -8.94 26.03
N GLY A 358 -0.01 -10.00 25.37
CA GLY A 358 -0.89 -11.00 24.77
C GLY A 358 -1.61 -11.84 25.82
N LYS A 359 -2.95 -11.87 25.78
CA LYS A 359 -3.80 -12.72 26.63
C LYS A 359 -3.52 -14.23 26.49
N ALA A 360 -2.75 -14.65 25.52
CA ALA A 360 -2.46 -16.05 25.17
C ALA A 360 -1.30 -16.66 25.98
N TYR A 361 -0.62 -15.91 26.83
CA TYR A 361 0.55 -16.40 27.55
C TYR A 361 0.28 -16.50 29.04
N LYS A 362 -0.62 -17.40 29.45
CA LYS A 362 -0.58 -17.94 30.83
C LYS A 362 0.67 -18.82 30.94
N TYR A 363 1.55 -18.42 31.85
CA TYR A 363 2.72 -19.20 32.27
C TYR A 363 2.29 -20.65 32.60
N GLY A 364 2.74 -21.62 31.82
CA GLY A 364 2.45 -23.04 32.00
C GLY A 364 2.30 -23.84 30.72
N ASP A 365 1.67 -23.30 29.70
CA ASP A 365 1.66 -23.91 28.36
C ASP A 365 2.92 -23.47 27.61
N ARG A 366 3.76 -24.44 27.23
CA ARG A 366 4.93 -24.18 26.36
C ARG A 366 4.45 -23.29 25.21
N ILE A 367 5.00 -22.08 25.15
CA ILE A 367 4.76 -21.14 24.06
C ILE A 367 5.02 -21.91 22.77
N LYS A 368 3.98 -22.36 22.09
CA LYS A 368 4.04 -22.71 20.67
C LYS A 368 4.18 -21.39 19.92
N SER A 369 5.29 -20.69 20.13
CA SER A 369 5.65 -19.54 19.34
C SER A 369 5.87 -20.05 17.92
N ASN A 370 4.96 -19.72 17.04
CA ASN A 370 5.16 -19.95 15.61
C ASN A 370 6.48 -19.30 15.22
N ILE A 371 7.46 -20.11 14.86
CA ILE A 371 8.75 -19.63 14.38
C ILE A 371 8.60 -19.44 12.87
N ASP A 372 8.70 -18.19 12.44
CA ASP A 372 8.61 -17.82 11.04
C ASP A 372 10.02 -17.54 10.50
N TYR A 373 10.32 -18.14 9.35
CA TYR A 373 11.54 -17.91 8.60
C TYR A 373 11.20 -17.07 7.37
N GLN A 374 11.71 -15.87 7.30
CA GLN A 374 11.60 -15.08 6.08
C GLN A 374 12.86 -15.29 5.24
N ILE A 375 12.70 -15.84 4.03
CA ILE A 375 13.80 -16.21 3.18
C ILE A 375 13.69 -15.54 1.80
N THR A 376 14.82 -15.07 1.30
CA THR A 376 14.96 -14.55 -0.06
C THR A 376 15.84 -15.49 -0.85
N ILE A 377 15.31 -16.05 -1.92
CA ILE A 377 16.00 -17.00 -2.80
C ILE A 377 16.13 -16.44 -4.20
N GLN A 378 17.11 -16.96 -4.92
CA GLN A 378 17.18 -16.85 -6.38
C GLN A 378 16.90 -18.22 -6.98
N THR A 379 16.06 -18.26 -8.01
CA THR A 379 15.69 -19.51 -8.71
C THR A 379 16.29 -19.58 -10.09
N LYS A 380 16.28 -20.78 -10.68
CA LYS A 380 16.54 -21.05 -12.09
C LYS A 380 15.42 -21.94 -12.65
N PRO A 381 15.03 -21.76 -13.93
CA PRO A 381 15.47 -20.72 -14.87
C PRO A 381 14.96 -19.31 -14.50
N GLY A 382 15.37 -18.29 -15.26
CA GLY A 382 14.82 -16.94 -15.21
C GLY A 382 15.33 -16.03 -14.11
N ASP A 383 16.23 -16.49 -13.22
CA ASP A 383 16.89 -15.69 -12.17
C ASP A 383 15.91 -14.88 -11.29
N ALA A 384 14.76 -15.48 -11.00
CA ALA A 384 13.76 -14.87 -10.13
C ALA A 384 14.33 -14.70 -8.71
N ILE A 385 14.27 -13.48 -8.17
CA ILE A 385 14.55 -13.24 -6.75
C ILE A 385 13.22 -13.12 -6.04
N ILE A 386 12.93 -14.10 -5.18
CA ILE A 386 11.63 -14.27 -4.52
C ILE A 386 11.84 -14.26 -3.02
N GLU A 387 11.03 -13.47 -2.32
CA GLU A 387 10.98 -13.42 -0.85
C GLU A 387 9.65 -14.03 -0.37
N GLY A 388 9.72 -14.91 0.62
CA GLY A 388 8.55 -15.51 1.26
C GLY A 388 8.78 -15.74 2.75
N THR A 389 7.70 -16.00 3.47
CA THR A 389 7.73 -16.34 4.91
C THR A 389 7.22 -17.76 5.09
N LEU A 390 8.03 -18.61 5.71
CA LEU A 390 7.71 -20.01 5.98
C LEU A 390 7.61 -20.22 7.49
N ARG A 391 6.58 -20.94 7.90
CA ARG A 391 6.36 -21.37 9.27
C ARG A 391 6.71 -22.83 9.42
N PHE A 392 7.48 -23.17 10.46
CA PHE A 392 7.77 -24.56 10.78
C PHE A 392 6.64 -25.18 11.57
N ASP A 393 6.00 -26.21 11.01
CA ASP A 393 5.04 -27.06 11.73
C ASP A 393 5.80 -28.16 12.49
N GLN A 394 5.84 -28.04 13.81
CA GLN A 394 6.54 -28.99 14.68
C GLN A 394 5.93 -30.41 14.66
N ASN A 395 4.62 -30.54 14.41
CA ASN A 395 3.94 -31.83 14.38
C ASN A 395 4.23 -32.60 13.09
N ARG A 396 4.13 -31.88 11.95
CA ARG A 396 4.36 -32.46 10.61
C ARG A 396 5.82 -32.45 10.20
N LYS A 397 6.68 -31.73 10.93
CA LYS A 397 8.09 -31.46 10.59
C LYS A 397 8.25 -30.89 9.15
N THR A 398 7.30 -30.03 8.74
CA THR A 398 7.26 -29.40 7.43
C THR A 398 7.30 -27.88 7.56
N TYR A 399 7.62 -27.23 6.46
CA TYR A 399 7.57 -25.77 6.33
C TYR A 399 6.37 -25.38 5.46
N ASP A 400 5.48 -24.55 5.99
CA ASP A 400 4.33 -24.03 5.27
C ASP A 400 4.50 -22.57 4.94
N LEU A 401 4.13 -22.18 3.71
CA LEU A 401 4.14 -20.78 3.29
C LEU A 401 3.05 -20.00 4.04
N VAL A 402 3.42 -18.88 4.68
CA VAL A 402 2.49 -18.03 5.43
C VAL A 402 2.37 -16.67 4.76
N GLY A 403 1.18 -16.37 4.32
CA GLY A 403 0.89 -15.16 3.58
C GLY A 403 1.30 -15.25 2.11
N ASP A 404 1.65 -14.11 1.54
CA ASP A 404 2.01 -13.99 0.13
C ASP A 404 3.53 -14.11 -0.08
N VAL A 405 3.96 -14.06 -1.33
CA VAL A 405 5.37 -13.99 -1.74
C VAL A 405 5.62 -12.71 -2.52
N SER A 406 6.82 -12.16 -2.39
CA SER A 406 7.25 -10.98 -3.15
C SER A 406 8.26 -11.37 -4.23
N ARG A 407 8.03 -10.95 -5.48
CA ARG A 407 9.07 -10.89 -6.49
C ARG A 407 9.79 -9.55 -6.34
N ILE A 408 11.11 -9.54 -6.12
CA ILE A 408 11.88 -8.33 -5.80
C ILE A 408 12.85 -7.89 -6.90
N ASN A 409 12.87 -8.61 -8.03
CA ASN A 409 13.48 -8.15 -9.27
C ASN A 409 12.43 -8.10 -10.39
N LYS A 410 12.56 -7.13 -11.30
CA LYS A 410 11.68 -7.03 -12.47
C LYS A 410 11.77 -8.31 -13.31
N TYR A 411 10.64 -8.77 -13.83
CA TYR A 411 10.56 -9.99 -14.63
C TYR A 411 10.10 -9.74 -16.08
N GLY A 412 9.69 -8.51 -16.41
CA GLY A 412 9.31 -8.12 -17.79
C GLY A 412 8.34 -9.11 -18.41
N ASP A 413 8.67 -9.59 -19.59
CA ASP A 413 7.84 -10.52 -20.35
C ASP A 413 8.12 -12.00 -20.04
N GLN A 414 8.94 -12.32 -19.03
CA GLN A 414 9.23 -13.71 -18.65
C GLN A 414 7.99 -14.56 -18.35
N SER A 415 6.87 -13.92 -17.98
CA SER A 415 5.60 -14.56 -17.63
C SER A 415 4.46 -14.21 -18.60
N HIS A 416 4.77 -13.94 -19.88
CA HIS A 416 3.78 -13.57 -20.88
C HIS A 416 2.74 -14.67 -21.13
N CYS A 417 3.12 -15.92 -20.99
CA CYS A 417 2.32 -17.11 -21.27
C CYS A 417 1.19 -17.36 -20.26
N ILE A 418 1.11 -16.60 -19.17
CA ILE A 418 0.10 -16.80 -18.12
C ILE A 418 -0.67 -15.53 -17.84
N GLU A 419 -1.99 -15.64 -17.65
CA GLU A 419 -2.85 -14.49 -17.38
C GLU A 419 -3.04 -14.21 -15.89
N GLN A 420 -3.01 -15.24 -15.03
CA GLN A 420 -3.26 -15.14 -13.59
C GLN A 420 -2.22 -14.26 -12.90
N ASN A 421 -2.62 -13.07 -12.46
CA ASN A 421 -1.72 -12.06 -11.92
C ASN A 421 -0.87 -12.54 -10.73
N HIS A 422 -1.46 -13.36 -9.84
CA HIS A 422 -0.76 -13.90 -8.67
C HIS A 422 0.35 -14.90 -9.05
N LEU A 423 0.24 -15.56 -10.22
CA LEU A 423 1.24 -16.50 -10.72
C LEU A 423 2.32 -15.82 -11.60
N LYS A 424 2.02 -14.65 -12.20
CA LYS A 424 2.99 -13.94 -13.06
C LYS A 424 4.32 -13.66 -12.37
N LYS A 425 4.30 -13.35 -11.08
CA LYS A 425 5.51 -13.11 -10.29
C LYS A 425 6.38 -14.35 -10.07
N LEU A 426 5.83 -15.55 -10.33
CA LEU A 426 6.48 -16.85 -10.14
C LEU A 426 6.81 -17.55 -11.45
N CYS A 427 5.97 -17.40 -12.47
CA CYS A 427 6.11 -18.12 -13.74
C CYS A 427 7.29 -17.62 -14.57
N TYR A 428 8.04 -18.55 -15.11
CA TYR A 428 8.98 -18.38 -16.21
C TYR A 428 8.47 -19.21 -17.38
N CYS A 429 8.12 -18.59 -18.49
CA CYS A 429 7.52 -19.25 -19.63
C CYS A 429 8.53 -20.19 -20.31
N LYS A 430 8.09 -21.40 -20.71
CA LYS A 430 8.91 -22.37 -21.45
C LYS A 430 9.40 -21.82 -22.78
N ILE A 431 8.51 -21.11 -23.48
CA ILE A 431 8.85 -20.41 -24.72
C ILE A 431 9.01 -18.94 -24.34
N GLN A 432 10.19 -18.39 -24.57
CA GLN A 432 10.45 -16.97 -24.37
C GLN A 432 10.08 -16.20 -25.65
N PRO A 433 9.64 -14.92 -25.54
CA PRO A 433 9.28 -14.10 -26.70
C PRO A 433 10.46 -13.81 -27.62
#